data_9d25efcfe9e94a072fe4edd571b28aaa
#
_entry.id   9d25efcfe9e94a072fe4edd571b28aaa
#
_cell.length_a   1.000
_cell.length_b   1.000
_cell.length_c   1.000
_cell.angle_alpha   90.00
_cell.angle_beta   90.00
_cell.angle_gamma   90.00
#
_symmetry.space_group_name_H-M   'P 1'
#
loop_
_entity.id
_entity.type
_entity.pdbx_description
1 polymer ?
#
loop_
_entity_poly.entity_id
_entity_poly.type
_entity_poly.pdbx_seq_one_letter_code
_entity_poly.pdbx_strand_id
1 'polypeptide(L)'
;MKVNYKKNKLQIITFLILGTLPLFIDSYYLDNFSYFMCWTFISLGLAVIWGMGGILSFGQTAFFGLAGYGFSVISINFLGVAGVSLWSIILALMLTGVFGLIVGYFLFYGGIYDVFIGIVTLAITLVLETFMQQTAGPEYTIGSARLNGFNGMQEIGRASCR
;
A
#
# COMPACT_ATOMS: atom_id res chain seq x y z
N MET A 1 -1.54 29.19 22.11
CA MET A 1 -2.06 28.47 20.93
C MET A 1 -3.59 28.52 20.99
N LYS A 2 -4.24 29.47 20.29
CA LYS A 2 -5.71 29.61 20.33
C LYS A 2 -6.31 28.53 19.45
N VAL A 3 -6.91 27.52 20.08
CA VAL A 3 -7.65 26.45 19.38
C VAL A 3 -8.83 27.08 18.66
N ASN A 4 -8.80 27.06 17.33
CA ASN A 4 -9.82 27.68 16.49
C ASN A 4 -11.07 26.79 16.48
N TYR A 5 -11.99 27.02 17.41
CA TYR A 5 -13.18 26.20 17.68
C TYR A 5 -14.07 25.96 16.45
N LYS A 6 -14.07 26.93 15.51
CA LYS A 6 -14.83 26.86 14.27
C LYS A 6 -14.22 25.83 13.28
N LYS A 7 -12.88 25.72 13.25
CA LYS A 7 -12.15 24.77 12.41
C LYS A 7 -12.32 23.32 12.89
N ASN A 8 -12.34 23.13 14.21
CA ASN A 8 -12.56 21.81 14.82
C ASN A 8 -13.98 21.30 14.58
N LYS A 9 -15.00 22.15 14.64
CA LYS A 9 -16.39 21.77 14.32
C LYS A 9 -16.53 21.28 12.88
N LEU A 10 -15.91 21.98 11.92
CA LEU A 10 -15.95 21.57 10.51
C LEU A 10 -15.28 20.21 10.31
N GLN A 11 -14.14 19.97 10.93
CA GLN A 11 -13.45 18.68 10.87
C GLN A 11 -14.31 17.55 11.45
N ILE A 12 -14.91 17.76 12.63
CA ILE A 12 -15.79 16.76 13.26
C ILE A 12 -16.98 16.43 12.37
N ILE A 13 -17.63 17.46 11.79
CA ILE A 13 -18.75 17.25 10.87
C ILE A 13 -18.30 16.46 9.64
N THR A 14 -17.16 16.79 9.05
CA THR A 14 -16.60 16.05 7.91
C THR A 14 -16.34 14.58 8.25
N PHE A 15 -15.74 14.30 9.41
CA PHE A 15 -15.50 12.91 9.84
C PHE A 15 -16.80 12.15 10.14
N LEU A 16 -17.82 12.81 10.70
CA LEU A 16 -19.13 12.21 10.91
C LEU A 16 -19.81 11.87 9.58
N ILE A 17 -19.80 12.79 8.62
CA ILE A 17 -20.36 12.56 7.28
C ILE A 17 -19.63 11.39 6.61
N LEU A 18 -18.29 11.37 6.61
CA LEU A 18 -17.50 10.28 6.04
C LEU A 18 -17.78 8.93 6.73
N GLY A 19 -17.95 8.93 8.06
CA GLY A 19 -18.23 7.71 8.84
C GLY A 19 -19.63 7.15 8.64
N THR A 20 -20.61 8.00 8.35
CA THR A 20 -22.00 7.57 8.08
C THR A 20 -22.25 7.23 6.62
N LEU A 21 -21.39 7.67 5.70
CA LEU A 21 -21.49 7.48 4.27
C LEU A 21 -21.64 6.01 3.84
N PRO A 22 -20.92 5.03 4.45
CA PRO A 22 -21.08 3.60 4.12
C PRO A 22 -22.47 3.02 4.41
N LEU A 23 -23.26 3.66 5.29
CA LEU A 23 -24.60 3.18 5.65
C LEU A 23 -25.68 3.51 4.62
N PHE A 24 -25.39 4.46 3.72
CA PHE A 24 -26.37 5.02 2.75
C PHE A 24 -26.00 4.76 1.29
N ILE A 25 -24.82 4.19 1.03
CA ILE A 25 -24.28 4.02 -0.33
C ILE A 25 -24.23 2.52 -0.66
N ASP A 26 -24.61 2.20 -1.91
CA ASP A 26 -24.51 0.84 -2.44
C ASP A 26 -23.06 0.31 -2.43
N SER A 27 -22.90 -1.00 -2.28
CA SER A 27 -21.59 -1.68 -2.22
C SER A 27 -20.67 -1.32 -3.38
N TYR A 28 -21.22 -1.15 -4.58
CA TYR A 28 -20.44 -0.76 -5.76
C TYR A 28 -19.71 0.59 -5.58
N TYR A 29 -20.42 1.60 -5.10
CA TYR A 29 -19.82 2.92 -4.84
C TYR A 29 -18.88 2.89 -3.63
N LEU A 30 -19.15 2.03 -2.66
CA LEU A 30 -18.29 1.85 -1.49
C LEU A 30 -16.94 1.26 -1.87
N ASP A 31 -16.91 0.26 -2.76
CA ASP A 31 -15.68 -0.34 -3.28
C ASP A 31 -14.84 0.69 -4.04
N ASN A 32 -15.48 1.47 -4.93
CA ASN A 32 -14.81 2.55 -5.64
C ASN A 32 -14.27 3.62 -4.69
N PHE A 33 -15.02 3.99 -3.65
CA PHE A 33 -14.59 4.95 -2.65
C PHE A 33 -13.38 4.44 -1.87
N SER A 34 -13.38 3.16 -1.48
CA SER A 34 -12.25 2.50 -0.81
C SER A 34 -10.99 2.52 -1.69
N TYR A 35 -11.14 2.26 -2.98
CA TYR A 35 -10.05 2.35 -3.95
C TYR A 35 -9.44 3.76 -4.00
N PHE A 36 -10.25 4.81 -4.09
CA PHE A 36 -9.76 6.19 -4.06
C PHE A 36 -9.14 6.57 -2.73
N MET A 37 -9.63 6.04 -1.61
CA MET A 37 -9.01 6.23 -0.30
C MET A 37 -7.58 5.67 -0.25
N CYS A 38 -7.33 4.50 -0.84
CA CYS A 38 -5.98 3.94 -0.95
C CYS A 38 -5.02 4.89 -1.72
N TRP A 39 -5.46 5.46 -2.84
CA TRP A 39 -4.67 6.45 -3.57
C TRP A 39 -4.40 7.72 -2.77
N THR A 40 -5.36 8.13 -1.95
CA THR A 40 -5.19 9.27 -1.04
C THR A 40 -4.08 9.01 -0.02
N PHE A 41 -3.99 7.81 0.56
CA PHE A 41 -2.92 7.45 1.47
C PHE A 41 -1.54 7.46 0.80
N ILE A 42 -1.43 6.96 -0.44
CA ILE A 42 -0.19 7.01 -1.21
C ILE A 42 0.24 8.47 -1.43
N SER A 43 -0.68 9.32 -1.85
CA SER A 43 -0.43 10.75 -2.08
C SER A 43 -0.03 11.49 -0.80
N LEU A 44 -0.65 11.15 0.33
CA LEU A 44 -0.31 11.71 1.64
C LEU A 44 1.12 11.31 2.05
N GLY A 45 1.50 10.05 1.83
CA GLY A 45 2.86 9.58 2.07
C GLY A 45 3.90 10.37 1.26
N LEU A 46 3.62 10.60 -0.02
CA LEU A 46 4.48 11.43 -0.87
C LEU A 46 4.55 12.88 -0.38
N ALA A 47 3.41 13.47 -0.01
CA ALA A 47 3.35 14.84 0.51
C ALA A 47 4.16 15.02 1.79
N VAL A 48 4.19 14.03 2.67
CA VAL A 48 5.00 14.06 3.90
C VAL A 48 6.49 14.01 3.57
N ILE A 49 6.92 13.08 2.71
CA ILE A 49 8.33 12.93 2.35
C ILE A 49 8.82 14.18 1.61
N TRP A 50 8.06 14.67 0.64
CA TRP A 50 8.43 15.86 -0.11
C TRP A 50 8.33 17.14 0.73
N GLY A 51 7.25 17.30 1.50
CA GLY A 51 7.01 18.51 2.29
C GLY A 51 7.96 18.68 3.48
N MET A 52 8.35 17.58 4.13
CA MET A 52 9.22 17.61 5.31
C MET A 52 10.68 17.29 4.98
N GLY A 53 10.93 16.38 4.05
CA GLY A 53 12.28 15.94 3.68
C GLY A 53 12.85 16.64 2.45
N GLY A 54 12.04 17.35 1.66
CA GLY A 54 12.45 17.93 0.38
C GLY A 54 12.78 16.89 -0.69
N ILE A 55 12.53 15.60 -0.42
CA ILE A 55 12.92 14.49 -1.25
C ILE A 55 11.74 14.04 -2.10
N LEU A 56 11.87 14.14 -3.42
CA LEU A 56 10.88 13.59 -4.34
C LEU A 56 11.17 12.10 -4.58
N SER A 57 10.29 11.23 -4.09
CA SER A 57 10.41 9.77 -4.26
C SER A 57 9.27 9.24 -5.14
N PHE A 58 9.62 8.52 -6.19
CA PHE A 58 8.66 7.80 -7.04
C PHE A 58 8.48 6.33 -6.61
N GLY A 59 9.12 5.91 -5.53
CA GLY A 59 9.03 4.55 -4.99
C GLY A 59 7.75 4.22 -4.24
N GLN A 60 6.86 5.18 -4.00
CA GLN A 60 5.64 4.99 -3.20
C GLN A 60 4.77 3.83 -3.71
N THR A 61 4.60 3.74 -5.02
CA THR A 61 3.81 2.69 -5.67
C THR A 61 4.46 1.31 -5.53
N ALA A 62 5.80 1.24 -5.56
CA ALA A 62 6.55 -0.01 -5.34
C ALA A 62 6.34 -0.55 -3.92
N PHE A 63 6.45 0.31 -2.92
CA PHE A 63 6.22 -0.07 -1.52
C PHE A 63 4.77 -0.49 -1.29
N PHE A 64 3.81 0.24 -1.86
CA PHE A 64 2.40 -0.09 -1.79
C PHE A 64 2.11 -1.45 -2.44
N GLY A 65 2.64 -1.68 -3.65
CA GLY A 65 2.52 -2.96 -4.35
C GLY A 65 3.14 -4.11 -3.58
N LEU A 66 4.35 -3.94 -3.05
CA LEU A 66 5.03 -4.96 -2.24
C LEU A 66 4.24 -5.31 -0.97
N ALA A 67 3.67 -4.31 -0.28
CA ALA A 67 2.82 -4.53 0.88
C ALA A 67 1.54 -5.30 0.51
N GLY A 68 0.89 -4.95 -0.60
CA GLY A 68 -0.31 -5.62 -1.08
C GLY A 68 -0.06 -7.08 -1.49
N TYR A 69 1.00 -7.35 -2.25
CA TYR A 69 1.39 -8.72 -2.60
C TYR A 69 1.82 -9.52 -1.37
N GLY A 70 2.60 -8.93 -0.47
CA GLY A 70 3.00 -9.57 0.79
C GLY A 70 1.80 -9.96 1.64
N PHE A 71 0.84 -9.05 1.82
CA PHE A 71 -0.41 -9.33 2.52
C PHE A 71 -1.17 -10.49 1.87
N SER A 72 -1.31 -10.46 0.55
CA SER A 72 -2.07 -11.47 -0.21
C SER A 72 -1.45 -12.85 -0.10
N VAL A 73 -0.12 -12.95 -0.31
CA VAL A 73 0.62 -14.22 -0.22
C VAL A 73 0.48 -14.81 1.19
N ILE A 74 0.67 -14.02 2.23
CA ILE A 74 0.58 -14.49 3.61
C ILE A 74 -0.85 -14.90 3.94
N SER A 75 -1.83 -14.09 3.57
CA SER A 75 -3.24 -14.36 3.85
C SER A 75 -3.72 -15.66 3.20
N ILE A 76 -3.34 -15.92 1.94
CA ILE A 76 -3.74 -17.14 1.21
C ILE A 76 -3.05 -18.37 1.78
N ASN A 77 -1.77 -18.29 2.11
CA ASN A 77 -1.02 -19.45 2.62
C ASN A 77 -1.41 -19.86 4.05
N PHE A 78 -1.87 -18.92 4.86
CA PHE A 78 -2.27 -19.16 6.24
C PHE A 78 -3.80 -19.18 6.43
N LEU A 79 -4.56 -19.45 5.35
CA LEU A 79 -6.00 -19.64 5.42
C LEU A 79 -6.36 -20.71 6.44
N GLY A 80 -7.30 -20.37 7.34
CA GLY A 80 -7.75 -21.27 8.42
C GLY A 80 -7.16 -20.96 9.80
N VAL A 81 -6.19 -20.04 9.88
CA VAL A 81 -5.68 -19.56 11.18
C VAL A 81 -6.55 -18.40 11.67
N ALA A 82 -6.99 -18.47 12.91
CA ALA A 82 -7.77 -17.39 13.52
C ALA A 82 -6.96 -16.07 13.52
N GLY A 83 -7.58 -14.99 13.05
CA GLY A 83 -6.93 -13.68 12.97
C GLY A 83 -5.89 -13.54 11.84
N VAL A 84 -5.92 -14.42 10.83
CA VAL A 84 -4.98 -14.40 9.71
C VAL A 84 -4.85 -13.02 9.05
N SER A 85 -5.92 -12.28 8.90
CA SER A 85 -5.90 -10.94 8.28
C SER A 85 -5.03 -9.96 9.06
N LEU A 86 -5.12 -9.96 10.40
CA LEU A 86 -4.30 -9.07 11.24
C LEU A 86 -2.82 -9.45 11.19
N TRP A 87 -2.51 -10.73 11.28
CA TRP A 87 -1.13 -11.21 11.17
C TRP A 87 -0.53 -10.94 9.80
N SER A 88 -1.32 -11.12 8.73
CA SER A 88 -0.89 -10.83 7.36
C SER A 88 -0.56 -9.35 7.17
N ILE A 89 -1.34 -8.43 7.75
CA ILE A 89 -1.05 -6.99 7.71
C ILE A 89 0.29 -6.71 8.42
N ILE A 90 0.47 -7.22 9.64
CA ILE A 90 1.69 -6.97 10.42
C ILE A 90 2.93 -7.49 9.68
N LEU A 91 2.87 -8.73 9.17
CA LEU A 91 4.00 -9.34 8.46
C LEU A 91 4.28 -8.64 7.12
N ALA A 92 3.25 -8.25 6.37
CA ALA A 92 3.41 -7.49 5.14
C ALA A 92 4.04 -6.11 5.38
N LEU A 93 3.63 -5.42 6.44
CA LEU A 93 4.24 -4.14 6.85
C LEU A 93 5.68 -4.32 7.28
N MET A 94 6.01 -5.37 8.03
CA MET A 94 7.38 -5.67 8.41
C MET A 94 8.25 -5.97 7.19
N LEU A 95 7.78 -6.79 6.25
CA LEU A 95 8.48 -7.11 5.00
C LEU A 95 8.78 -5.85 4.20
N THR A 96 7.76 -5.02 4.00
CA THR A 96 7.87 -3.77 3.26
C THR A 96 8.77 -2.76 3.99
N GLY A 97 8.69 -2.71 5.32
CA GLY A 97 9.55 -1.88 6.15
C GLY A 97 11.03 -2.28 6.05
N VAL A 98 11.32 -3.58 6.11
CA VAL A 98 12.70 -4.09 5.92
C VAL A 98 13.22 -3.75 4.53
N PHE A 99 12.41 -3.94 3.49
CA PHE A 99 12.78 -3.56 2.14
C PHE A 99 13.06 -2.04 2.04
N GLY A 100 12.21 -1.22 2.66
CA GLY A 100 12.39 0.23 2.74
C GLY A 100 13.66 0.64 3.49
N LEU A 101 14.01 -0.04 4.57
CA LEU A 101 15.27 0.17 5.30
C LEU A 101 16.48 -0.17 4.44
N ILE A 102 16.45 -1.26 3.70
CA ILE A 102 17.54 -1.66 2.79
C ILE A 102 17.72 -0.61 1.70
N VAL A 103 16.65 -0.23 1.01
CA VAL A 103 16.69 0.78 -0.05
C VAL A 103 17.17 2.12 0.52
N GLY A 104 16.62 2.55 1.65
CA GLY A 104 17.02 3.80 2.32
C GLY A 104 18.49 3.79 2.74
N TYR A 105 18.96 2.68 3.30
CA TYR A 105 20.37 2.54 3.64
C TYR A 105 21.29 2.75 2.44
N PHE A 106 21.02 2.07 1.32
CA PHE A 106 21.82 2.24 0.10
C PHE A 106 21.75 3.66 -0.47
N LEU A 107 20.58 4.29 -0.45
CA LEU A 107 20.40 5.64 -0.96
C LEU A 107 21.19 6.67 -0.13
N PHE A 108 21.01 6.66 1.19
CA PHE A 108 21.60 7.67 2.06
C PHE A 108 23.09 7.42 2.35
N TYR A 109 23.51 6.17 2.55
CA TYR A 109 24.93 5.84 2.70
C TYR A 109 25.68 5.91 1.39
N GLY A 110 25.03 5.69 0.24
CA GLY A 110 25.60 5.87 -1.08
C GLY A 110 25.80 7.33 -1.47
N GLY A 111 25.41 8.29 -0.61
CA GLY A 111 25.55 9.72 -0.88
C GLY A 111 24.71 10.21 -2.04
N ILE A 112 23.56 9.58 -2.25
CA ILE A 112 22.61 9.96 -3.29
C ILE A 112 21.68 11.04 -2.74
N TYR A 113 21.60 12.18 -3.41
CA TYR A 113 20.86 13.35 -2.93
C TYR A 113 19.85 13.85 -3.97
N ASP A 114 18.84 14.58 -3.50
CA ASP A 114 17.87 15.35 -4.28
C ASP A 114 17.21 14.57 -5.44
N VAL A 115 17.37 15.04 -6.66
CA VAL A 115 16.75 14.47 -7.88
C VAL A 115 17.18 13.03 -8.14
N PHE A 116 18.40 12.66 -7.78
CA PHE A 116 18.91 11.30 -7.99
C PHE A 116 18.15 10.26 -7.16
N ILE A 117 17.67 10.63 -5.97
CA ILE A 117 16.80 9.74 -5.17
C ILE A 117 15.51 9.44 -5.94
N GLY A 118 14.94 10.46 -6.60
CA GLY A 118 13.75 10.28 -7.45
C GLY A 118 14.01 9.29 -8.58
N ILE A 119 15.13 9.42 -9.28
CA ILE A 119 15.49 8.54 -10.41
C ILE A 119 15.72 7.10 -9.93
N VAL A 120 16.46 6.91 -8.85
CA VAL A 120 16.74 5.55 -8.31
C VAL A 120 15.46 4.89 -7.80
N THR A 121 14.60 5.63 -7.09
CA THR A 121 13.33 5.07 -6.61
C THR A 121 12.38 4.75 -7.75
N LEU A 122 12.39 5.53 -8.84
CA LEU A 122 11.67 5.21 -10.07
C LEU A 122 12.20 3.94 -10.72
N ALA A 123 13.52 3.79 -10.83
CA ALA A 123 14.15 2.58 -11.38
C ALA A 123 13.77 1.33 -10.57
N ILE A 124 13.80 1.41 -9.24
CA ILE A 124 13.35 0.31 -8.35
C ILE A 124 11.90 -0.04 -8.62
N THR A 125 11.03 0.96 -8.79
CA THR A 125 9.60 0.75 -9.10
C THR A 125 9.44 0.01 -10.43
N LEU A 126 10.13 0.43 -11.48
CA LEU A 126 10.08 -0.20 -12.80
C LEU A 126 10.62 -1.64 -12.79
N VAL A 127 11.67 -1.91 -12.01
CA VAL A 127 12.21 -3.28 -11.86
C VAL A 127 11.17 -4.18 -11.17
N LEU A 128 10.56 -3.72 -10.08
CA LEU A 128 9.52 -4.49 -9.40
C LEU A 128 8.29 -4.70 -10.28
N GLU A 129 7.86 -3.69 -11.01
CA GLU A 129 6.75 -3.77 -11.94
C GLU A 129 7.04 -4.82 -13.03
N THR A 130 8.21 -4.74 -13.67
CA THR A 130 8.63 -5.70 -14.72
C THR A 130 8.70 -7.12 -14.17
N PHE A 131 9.26 -7.28 -12.96
CA PHE A 131 9.29 -8.59 -12.29
C PHE A 131 7.88 -9.14 -12.08
N MET A 132 6.96 -8.33 -11.57
CA MET A 132 5.58 -8.74 -11.36
C MET A 132 4.85 -9.06 -12.67
N GLN A 133 5.09 -8.32 -13.75
CA GLN A 133 4.53 -8.64 -15.07
C GLN A 133 4.93 -10.04 -15.56
N GLN A 134 6.17 -10.45 -15.30
CA GLN A 134 6.68 -11.76 -15.70
C GLN A 134 6.04 -12.92 -14.92
N THR A 135 5.41 -12.66 -13.78
CA THR A 135 4.79 -13.67 -12.93
C THR A 135 3.32 -13.96 -13.27
N ALA A 136 2.89 -13.71 -14.51
CA ALA A 136 1.51 -13.90 -14.97
C ALA A 136 1.12 -15.37 -15.23
N GLY A 137 2.09 -16.27 -15.35
CA GLY A 137 1.85 -17.70 -15.66
C GLY A 137 1.24 -18.49 -14.48
N PRO A 138 0.58 -19.62 -14.76
CA PRO A 138 0.02 -20.48 -13.72
C PRO A 138 1.09 -21.16 -12.85
N GLU A 139 2.31 -21.23 -13.34
CA GLU A 139 3.49 -21.80 -12.67
C GLU A 139 4.05 -20.91 -11.57
N TYR A 140 3.76 -19.61 -11.62
CA TYR A 140 4.29 -18.65 -10.62
C TYR A 140 3.42 -18.61 -9.37
N THR A 141 3.72 -19.50 -8.43
CA THR A 141 3.04 -19.61 -7.14
C THR A 141 4.02 -19.51 -5.99
N ILE A 142 3.58 -18.91 -4.88
CA ILE A 142 4.28 -18.94 -3.59
C ILE A 142 3.39 -19.72 -2.61
N GLY A 143 3.72 -20.98 -2.40
CA GLY A 143 2.85 -21.90 -1.68
C GLY A 143 1.54 -22.14 -2.42
N SER A 144 0.40 -21.84 -1.80
CA SER A 144 -0.93 -21.90 -2.40
C SER A 144 -1.35 -20.60 -3.10
N ALA A 145 -0.59 -19.53 -2.94
CA ALA A 145 -0.91 -18.22 -3.50
C ALA A 145 -0.35 -18.08 -4.93
N ARG A 146 -1.23 -17.85 -5.91
CA ARG A 146 -0.85 -17.57 -7.30
C ARG A 146 -0.61 -16.07 -7.48
N LEU A 147 0.55 -15.69 -8.04
CA LEU A 147 0.93 -14.28 -8.19
C LEU A 147 0.11 -13.55 -9.24
N ASN A 148 -0.26 -14.22 -10.33
CA ASN A 148 -1.14 -13.72 -11.40
C ASN A 148 -0.67 -12.44 -12.11
N GLY A 149 0.57 -12.06 -11.93
CA GLY A 149 1.22 -10.94 -12.62
C GLY A 149 0.48 -9.61 -12.46
N PHE A 150 0.28 -8.93 -13.58
CA PHE A 150 -0.33 -7.60 -13.64
C PHE A 150 -1.79 -7.55 -13.17
N ASN A 151 -2.52 -8.66 -13.26
CA ASN A 151 -3.93 -8.72 -12.86
C ASN A 151 -4.13 -8.76 -11.35
N GLY A 152 -3.05 -8.89 -10.59
CA GLY A 152 -3.09 -9.01 -9.14
C GLY A 152 -3.69 -10.32 -8.65
N MET A 153 -3.62 -10.56 -7.36
CA MET A 153 -4.12 -11.77 -6.73
C MET A 153 -5.64 -11.69 -6.55
N GLN A 154 -6.38 -12.53 -7.29
CA GLN A 154 -7.85 -12.57 -7.26
C GLN A 154 -8.42 -13.52 -6.20
N GLU A 155 -7.57 -14.35 -5.58
CA GLU A 155 -8.00 -15.41 -4.67
C GLU A 155 -8.34 -14.94 -3.26
N ILE A 156 -7.96 -13.72 -2.89
CA ILE A 156 -8.21 -13.14 -1.55
C ILE A 156 -9.71 -13.04 -1.27
N GLY A 157 -10.52 -12.66 -2.26
CA GLY A 157 -11.97 -12.56 -2.11
C GLY A 157 -12.66 -13.89 -1.83
N ARG A 158 -12.14 -15.00 -2.35
CA ARG A 158 -12.66 -16.36 -2.08
C ARG A 158 -12.29 -16.86 -0.70
N ALA A 159 -11.19 -16.39 -0.16
CA ALA A 159 -10.71 -16.74 1.18
C ALA A 159 -11.54 -16.08 2.30
N SER A 160 -12.07 -14.88 2.04
CA SER A 160 -12.87 -14.14 3.01
C SER A 160 -14.34 -14.59 3.07
N CYS A 161 -14.82 -15.34 2.07
CA CYS A 161 -16.20 -15.82 1.98
C CYS A 161 -16.40 -17.27 2.49
N ARG A 162 -15.42 -17.88 3.08
CA ARG A 162 -15.48 -19.16 3.80
C ARG A 162 -15.17 -18.92 5.26
#